data_e70c41ad098d9f71e4b2f8a80837988b
#
_entry.id   e70c41ad098d9f71e4b2f8a80837988b
#
_cell.length_a   1.000
_cell.length_b   1.000
_cell.length_c   1.000
_cell.angle_alpha   90.00
_cell.angle_beta   90.00
_cell.angle_gamma   90.00
#
_symmetry.space_group_name_H-M   'P 1'
#
loop_
_entity.id
_entity.type
_entity.pdbx_description
1 polymer ?
#
loop_
_entity_poly.entity_id
_entity_poly.type
_entity_poly.pdbx_seq_one_letter_code
_entity_poly.pdbx_strand_id
1 'polypeptide(L)'
;MRTTERLNSYPIHESMRGYFGLELYKAMAANPRLFLLTGDLGYGMLTPHQEDLPNFKNCGASEIAMIGMAVGLAQEGKLPFIYTISSFYMRAAEPIALYIAREKLPIIMVGSGRDDDYKHDGPSHNATLTQDFMKLI
;
A
#
# COMPACT_ATOMS: atom_id res chain seq x y z
N MET A 1 22.84 -2.32 6.07
CA MET A 1 23.13 -3.16 4.89
C MET A 1 23.08 -2.29 3.65
N ARG A 2 24.02 -2.43 2.70
CA ARG A 2 23.99 -1.56 1.52
C ARG A 2 22.85 -2.00 0.60
N THR A 3 22.15 -1.06 -0.01
CA THR A 3 20.99 -1.31 -0.91
C THR A 3 21.27 -2.35 -1.99
N THR A 4 22.50 -2.36 -2.55
CA THR A 4 22.92 -3.30 -3.59
C THR A 4 22.99 -4.75 -3.07
N GLU A 5 23.50 -4.95 -1.85
CA GLU A 5 23.53 -6.30 -1.23
C GLU A 5 22.14 -6.82 -0.93
N ARG A 6 21.25 -5.94 -0.46
CA ARG A 6 19.87 -6.28 -0.21
C ARG A 6 19.12 -6.67 -1.49
N LEU A 7 19.32 -5.97 -2.59
CA LEU A 7 18.68 -6.28 -3.88
C LEU A 7 19.05 -7.68 -4.38
N ASN A 8 20.28 -8.13 -4.15
CA ASN A 8 20.72 -9.48 -4.54
C ASN A 8 20.09 -10.58 -3.66
N SER A 9 19.64 -10.25 -2.45
CA SER A 9 19.01 -11.16 -1.49
C SER A 9 17.53 -10.92 -1.29
N TYR A 10 16.92 -10.02 -2.07
CA TYR A 10 15.50 -9.70 -1.95
C TYR A 10 14.65 -10.94 -2.24
N PRO A 11 13.72 -11.33 -1.35
CA PRO A 11 12.88 -12.50 -1.55
C PRO A 11 11.91 -12.24 -2.71
N ILE A 12 12.23 -12.78 -3.88
CA ILE A 12 11.35 -12.67 -5.05
C ILE A 12 10.26 -13.73 -4.91
N HIS A 13 9.04 -13.28 -4.68
CA HIS A 13 7.87 -14.13 -4.78
C HIS A 13 7.37 -14.11 -6.23
N GLU A 14 7.18 -15.27 -6.83
CA GLU A 14 6.64 -15.42 -8.19
C GLU A 14 5.15 -15.05 -8.23
N SER A 15 4.86 -13.78 -7.99
CA SER A 15 3.51 -13.22 -8.01
C SER A 15 3.58 -11.74 -8.36
N MET A 16 2.48 -11.19 -8.85
CA MET A 16 2.38 -9.75 -9.11
C MET A 16 2.71 -8.92 -7.85
N ARG A 17 2.28 -9.38 -6.67
CA ARG A 17 2.59 -8.74 -5.38
C ARG A 17 4.09 -8.76 -5.08
N GLY A 18 4.75 -9.88 -5.35
CA GLY A 18 6.20 -10.02 -5.13
C GLY A 18 7.00 -9.07 -6.03
N TYR A 19 6.66 -9.01 -7.30
CA TYR A 19 7.29 -8.06 -8.23
C TYR A 19 7.01 -6.61 -7.85
N PHE A 20 5.78 -6.28 -7.47
CA PHE A 20 5.44 -4.95 -6.95
C PHE A 20 6.32 -4.58 -5.76
N GLY A 21 6.47 -5.47 -4.77
CA GLY A 21 7.33 -5.23 -3.61
C GLY A 21 8.77 -4.94 -4.01
N LEU A 22 9.37 -5.76 -4.87
CA LEU A 22 10.74 -5.58 -5.34
C LEU A 22 10.93 -4.25 -6.08
N GLU A 23 10.06 -3.94 -7.04
CA GLU A 23 10.21 -2.72 -7.85
C GLU A 23 9.95 -1.45 -7.01
N LEU A 24 9.00 -1.50 -6.09
CA LEU A 24 8.75 -0.40 -5.16
C LEU A 24 9.94 -0.19 -4.20
N TYR A 25 10.57 -1.26 -3.72
CA TYR A 25 11.78 -1.16 -2.91
C TYR A 25 12.89 -0.40 -3.65
N LYS A 26 13.17 -0.80 -4.90
CA LYS A 26 14.17 -0.12 -5.76
C LYS A 26 13.84 1.36 -5.94
N ALA A 27 12.58 1.66 -6.25
CA ALA A 27 12.11 3.03 -6.45
C ALA A 27 12.24 3.88 -5.18
N MET A 28 11.83 3.35 -4.02
CA MET A 28 11.90 4.04 -2.74
C MET A 28 13.35 4.27 -2.27
N ALA A 29 14.24 3.31 -2.51
CA ALA A 29 15.67 3.46 -2.20
C ALA A 29 16.34 4.57 -3.05
N ALA A 30 15.85 4.78 -4.28
CA ALA A 30 16.36 5.81 -5.18
C ALA A 30 15.66 7.17 -5.03
N ASN A 31 14.45 7.22 -4.47
CA ASN A 31 13.66 8.45 -4.38
C ASN A 31 13.04 8.62 -2.99
N PRO A 32 13.57 9.52 -2.15
CA PRO A 32 13.09 9.76 -0.78
C PRO A 32 11.73 10.46 -0.71
N ARG A 33 11.15 10.85 -1.85
CA ARG A 33 9.76 11.35 -1.89
C ARG A 33 8.73 10.23 -1.86
N LEU A 34 9.10 9.01 -2.26
CA LEU A 34 8.20 7.86 -2.22
C LEU A 34 8.08 7.36 -0.78
N PHE A 35 6.86 7.10 -0.36
CA PHE A 35 6.54 6.50 0.94
C PHE A 35 5.66 5.28 0.72
N LEU A 36 5.85 4.24 1.54
CA LEU A 36 4.94 3.10 1.60
C LEU A 36 4.32 3.00 2.98
N LEU A 37 3.00 3.05 3.02
CA LEU A 37 2.20 2.82 4.22
C LEU A 37 1.43 1.50 4.06
N THR A 38 1.43 0.64 5.07
CA THR A 38 0.69 -0.63 5.03
C THR A 38 -0.29 -0.75 6.18
N GLY A 39 -1.41 -1.41 5.92
CA GLY A 39 -2.44 -1.74 6.92
C GLY A 39 -2.25 -3.15 7.49
N ASP A 40 -1.14 -3.39 8.22
CA ASP A 40 -0.78 -4.69 8.83
C ASP A 40 -0.74 -5.86 7.84
N LEU A 41 -0.10 -5.63 6.71
CA LEU A 41 -0.09 -6.56 5.57
C LEU A 41 1.30 -6.58 4.92
N GLY A 42 1.59 -7.65 4.16
CA GLY A 42 2.81 -7.76 3.36
C GLY A 42 3.96 -8.43 4.09
N TYR A 43 3.68 -9.22 5.11
CA TYR A 43 4.68 -10.02 5.82
C TYR A 43 5.54 -10.85 4.85
N GLY A 44 6.84 -10.90 5.10
CA GLY A 44 7.83 -11.49 4.21
C GLY A 44 8.15 -10.60 3.00
N MET A 45 7.17 -10.27 2.19
CA MET A 45 7.35 -9.46 0.98
C MET A 45 7.85 -8.04 1.28
N LEU A 46 7.31 -7.37 2.29
CA LEU A 46 7.68 -6.00 2.66
C LEU A 46 8.66 -5.91 3.83
N THR A 47 9.17 -7.04 4.32
CA THR A 47 10.18 -7.06 5.39
C THR A 47 11.42 -6.24 5.03
N PRO A 48 11.99 -6.32 3.80
CA PRO A 48 13.12 -5.47 3.43
C PRO A 48 12.82 -3.97 3.47
N HIS A 49 11.59 -3.56 3.12
CA HIS A 49 11.19 -2.16 3.24
C HIS A 49 11.20 -1.70 4.70
N GLN A 50 10.64 -2.52 5.59
CA GLN A 50 10.56 -2.22 7.01
C GLN A 50 11.94 -2.14 7.67
N GLU A 51 12.87 -3.00 7.29
CA GLU A 51 14.20 -3.08 7.89
C GLU A 51 15.15 -1.98 7.38
N ASP A 52 15.06 -1.60 6.10
CA ASP A 52 16.09 -0.82 5.44
C ASP A 52 15.65 0.61 5.08
N LEU A 53 14.34 0.87 4.94
CA LEU A 53 13.85 2.13 4.37
C LEU A 53 13.13 3.00 5.39
N PRO A 54 13.62 4.23 5.66
CA PRO A 54 12.99 5.14 6.62
C PRO A 54 11.63 5.68 6.15
N ASN A 55 11.33 5.56 4.88
CA ASN A 55 10.10 5.97 4.22
C ASN A 55 9.06 4.82 4.11
N PHE A 56 9.20 3.81 4.95
CA PHE A 56 8.20 2.75 5.17
C PHE A 56 7.53 2.88 6.54
N LYS A 57 6.22 2.63 6.60
CA LYS A 57 5.48 2.56 7.86
C LYS A 57 4.37 1.52 7.80
N ASN A 58 4.38 0.56 8.74
CA ASN A 58 3.21 -0.24 9.04
C ASN A 58 2.30 0.53 10.02
N CYS A 59 1.08 0.82 9.59
CA CYS A 59 0.09 1.58 10.36
C CYS A 59 -0.79 0.69 11.25
N GLY A 60 -0.57 -0.61 11.24
CA GLY A 60 -1.47 -1.57 11.87
C GLY A 60 -2.80 -1.68 11.12
N ALA A 61 -3.75 -2.42 11.69
CA ALA A 61 -5.09 -2.62 11.12
C ALA A 61 -5.97 -1.36 11.31
N SER A 62 -5.51 -0.22 10.78
CA SER A 62 -6.18 1.08 10.92
C SER A 62 -6.14 1.85 9.59
N GLU A 63 -7.02 1.50 8.68
CA GLU A 63 -7.07 2.07 7.33
C GLU A 63 -7.36 3.58 7.35
N ILE A 64 -8.21 4.05 8.26
CA ILE A 64 -8.51 5.47 8.42
C ILE A 64 -7.25 6.26 8.81
N ALA A 65 -6.47 5.76 9.77
CA ALA A 65 -5.22 6.40 10.17
C ALA A 65 -4.18 6.37 9.04
N MET A 66 -4.08 5.24 8.31
CA MET A 66 -3.20 5.10 7.15
C MET A 66 -3.55 6.13 6.05
N ILE A 67 -4.84 6.32 5.74
CA ILE A 67 -5.29 7.35 4.79
C ILE A 67 -4.93 8.75 5.29
N GLY A 68 -5.20 9.05 6.56
CA GLY A 68 -4.85 10.36 7.14
C GLY A 68 -3.35 10.67 7.06
N MET A 69 -2.49 9.68 7.33
CA MET A 69 -1.04 9.83 7.18
C MET A 69 -0.64 10.05 5.71
N ALA A 70 -1.25 9.31 4.78
CA ALA A 70 -0.98 9.48 3.34
C ALA A 70 -1.38 10.89 2.86
N VAL A 71 -2.52 11.41 3.32
CA VAL A 71 -2.97 12.78 3.01
C VAL A 71 -1.95 13.80 3.50
N GLY A 72 -1.51 13.72 4.75
CA GLY A 72 -0.50 14.62 5.29
C GLY A 72 0.82 14.55 4.51
N LEU A 73 1.29 13.35 4.19
CA LEU A 73 2.50 13.16 3.36
C LEU A 73 2.35 13.78 1.96
N ALA A 74 1.21 13.60 1.32
CA ALA A 74 0.95 14.17 0.00
C ALA A 74 0.92 15.71 0.03
N GLN A 75 0.34 16.30 1.07
CA GLN A 75 0.34 17.75 1.28
C GLN A 75 1.76 18.31 1.49
N GLU A 76 2.66 17.52 2.10
CA GLU A 76 4.09 17.83 2.24
C GLU A 76 4.92 17.50 0.97
N GLY A 77 4.28 17.25 -0.15
CA GLY A 77 4.93 17.02 -1.44
C GLY A 77 5.58 15.64 -1.58
N LYS A 78 5.21 14.67 -0.74
CA LYS A 78 5.60 13.28 -0.90
C LYS A 78 4.66 12.55 -1.87
N LEU A 79 5.05 11.34 -2.25
CA LEU A 79 4.28 10.46 -3.13
C LEU A 79 3.99 9.15 -2.37
N PRO A 80 2.93 9.11 -1.55
CA PRO A 80 2.63 7.93 -0.76
C PRO A 80 1.95 6.85 -1.60
N PHE A 81 2.46 5.62 -1.45
CA PHE A 81 1.77 4.37 -1.77
C PHE A 81 1.11 3.88 -0.49
N ILE A 82 -0.13 3.50 -0.56
CA ILE A 82 -0.85 2.84 0.53
C ILE A 82 -1.23 1.43 0.10
N TYR A 83 -0.96 0.45 0.96
CA TYR A 83 -1.15 -0.97 0.66
C TYR A 83 -1.95 -1.67 1.74
N THR A 84 -3.10 -2.22 1.37
CA THR A 84 -3.94 -3.07 2.23
C THR A 84 -4.75 -4.05 1.38
N ILE A 85 -5.60 -4.86 1.99
CA ILE A 85 -6.59 -5.65 1.25
C ILE A 85 -7.63 -4.70 0.65
N SER A 86 -8.00 -4.92 -0.60
CA SER A 86 -8.88 -4.01 -1.36
C SER A 86 -10.16 -3.67 -0.64
N SER A 87 -10.86 -4.67 -0.08
CA SER A 87 -12.11 -4.48 0.66
C SER A 87 -11.96 -3.61 1.92
N PHE A 88 -10.77 -3.53 2.50
CA PHE A 88 -10.54 -2.76 3.71
C PHE A 88 -10.52 -1.26 3.47
N TYR A 89 -10.28 -0.81 2.23
CA TYR A 89 -10.42 0.61 1.88
C TYR A 89 -11.84 1.14 2.12
N MET A 90 -12.86 0.28 2.09
CA MET A 90 -14.23 0.70 2.38
C MET A 90 -14.42 1.22 3.81
N ARG A 91 -13.55 0.82 4.76
CA ARG A 91 -13.56 1.37 6.13
C ARG A 91 -13.16 2.84 6.18
N ALA A 92 -12.46 3.32 5.15
CA ALA A 92 -12.00 4.69 5.01
C ALA A 92 -12.64 5.40 3.81
N ALA A 93 -13.86 5.01 3.43
CA ALA A 93 -14.59 5.52 2.27
C ALA A 93 -14.69 7.05 2.25
N GLU A 94 -15.10 7.65 3.36
CA GLU A 94 -15.26 9.10 3.46
C GLU A 94 -13.93 9.85 3.24
N PRO A 95 -12.84 9.59 3.97
CA PRO A 95 -11.59 10.28 3.74
C PRO A 95 -10.98 10.01 2.36
N ILE A 96 -11.21 8.84 1.75
CA ILE A 96 -10.80 8.59 0.37
C ILE A 96 -11.56 9.54 -0.58
N ALA A 97 -12.88 9.62 -0.46
CA ALA A 97 -13.70 10.46 -1.33
C ALA A 97 -13.38 11.96 -1.15
N LEU A 98 -13.30 12.43 0.10
CA LEU A 98 -13.17 13.85 0.41
C LEU A 98 -11.73 14.38 0.26
N TYR A 99 -10.74 13.61 0.70
CA TYR A 99 -9.36 14.10 0.73
C TYR A 99 -8.52 13.61 -0.44
N ILE A 100 -8.68 12.35 -0.88
CA ILE A 100 -7.87 11.83 -1.99
C ILE A 100 -8.50 12.22 -3.33
N ALA A 101 -9.74 11.80 -3.58
CA ALA A 101 -10.37 11.96 -4.88
C ALA A 101 -10.74 13.41 -5.16
N ARG A 102 -11.45 14.07 -4.24
CA ARG A 102 -11.90 15.46 -4.42
C ARG A 102 -10.74 16.45 -4.53
N GLU A 103 -9.75 16.35 -3.66
CA GLU A 103 -8.58 17.24 -3.64
C GLU A 103 -7.50 16.80 -4.65
N LYS A 104 -7.70 15.68 -5.33
CA LYS A 104 -6.79 15.12 -6.35
C LYS A 104 -5.36 14.95 -5.83
N LEU A 105 -5.21 14.45 -4.61
CA LEU A 105 -3.91 14.23 -4.01
C LEU A 105 -3.15 13.11 -4.72
N PRO A 106 -1.83 13.22 -4.89
CA PRO A 106 -1.02 12.22 -5.59
C PRO A 106 -0.74 11.00 -4.68
N ILE A 107 -1.78 10.26 -4.36
CA ILE A 107 -1.71 9.05 -3.52
C ILE A 107 -2.02 7.84 -4.38
N ILE A 108 -1.14 6.82 -4.34
CA ILE A 108 -1.32 5.58 -5.07
C ILE A 108 -1.88 4.53 -4.13
N MET A 109 -3.10 4.09 -4.41
CA MET A 109 -3.81 3.08 -3.63
C MET A 109 -3.60 1.69 -4.24
N VAL A 110 -2.98 0.79 -3.50
CA VAL A 110 -2.69 -0.58 -3.92
C VAL A 110 -3.51 -1.55 -3.07
N GLY A 111 -4.39 -2.30 -3.70
CA GLY A 111 -5.24 -3.28 -3.02
C GLY A 111 -4.88 -4.70 -3.41
N SER A 112 -4.68 -5.59 -2.44
CA SER A 112 -4.62 -7.03 -2.65
C SER A 112 -6.00 -7.67 -2.53
N GLY A 113 -6.12 -8.96 -2.87
CA GLY A 113 -7.37 -9.70 -2.73
C GLY A 113 -8.29 -9.65 -3.94
N ARG A 114 -7.73 -9.49 -5.14
CA ARG A 114 -8.49 -9.62 -6.39
C ARG A 114 -8.87 -11.07 -6.63
N ASP A 115 -10.02 -11.26 -7.24
CA ASP A 115 -10.57 -12.56 -7.60
C ASP A 115 -10.70 -13.48 -6.36
N ASP A 116 -10.18 -14.70 -6.41
CA ASP A 116 -10.24 -15.68 -5.34
C ASP A 116 -9.00 -15.71 -4.41
N ASP A 117 -8.20 -14.67 -4.42
CA ASP A 117 -6.91 -14.59 -3.69
C ASP A 117 -7.07 -14.90 -2.18
N TYR A 118 -8.16 -14.41 -1.57
CA TYR A 118 -8.51 -14.65 -0.16
C TYR A 118 -9.85 -15.39 0.00
N LYS A 119 -10.12 -16.34 -0.88
CA LYS A 119 -11.38 -17.11 -0.88
C LYS A 119 -11.70 -17.77 0.47
N HIS A 120 -10.67 -18.28 1.14
CA HIS A 120 -10.78 -18.96 2.44
C HIS A 120 -11.06 -17.98 3.60
N ASP A 121 -10.80 -16.67 3.43
CA ASP A 121 -11.05 -15.64 4.44
C ASP A 121 -12.46 -15.05 4.36
N GLY A 122 -13.24 -15.48 3.37
CA GLY A 122 -14.64 -15.13 3.21
C GLY A 122 -14.90 -13.77 2.58
N PRO A 123 -16.18 -13.30 2.60
CA PRO A 123 -16.60 -12.13 1.83
C PRO A 123 -15.96 -10.81 2.28
N SER A 124 -15.48 -10.72 3.52
CA SER A 124 -14.81 -9.52 4.02
C SER A 124 -13.48 -9.22 3.31
N HIS A 125 -12.91 -10.23 2.64
CA HIS A 125 -11.63 -10.12 1.93
C HIS A 125 -11.81 -10.11 0.40
N ASN A 126 -13.05 -10.08 -0.08
CA ASN A 126 -13.35 -10.07 -1.52
C ASN A 126 -13.36 -8.63 -2.08
N ALA A 127 -12.66 -8.42 -3.18
CA ALA A 127 -12.49 -7.11 -3.80
C ALA A 127 -13.68 -6.62 -4.64
N THR A 128 -14.67 -7.45 -4.92
CA THR A 128 -15.75 -7.12 -5.89
C THR A 128 -16.50 -5.84 -5.51
N LEU A 129 -16.94 -5.73 -4.27
CA LEU A 129 -17.64 -4.53 -3.79
C LEU A 129 -16.77 -3.28 -3.81
N THR A 130 -15.45 -3.43 -3.60
CA THR A 130 -14.51 -2.31 -3.64
C THR A 130 -14.39 -1.71 -5.03
N GLN A 131 -14.40 -2.53 -6.07
CA GLN A 131 -14.33 -2.04 -7.45
C GLN A 131 -15.55 -1.17 -7.79
N ASP A 132 -16.73 -1.57 -7.38
CA ASP A 132 -17.94 -0.79 -7.62
C ASP A 132 -17.97 0.49 -6.79
N PHE A 133 -17.55 0.42 -5.55
CA PHE A 133 -17.39 1.60 -4.70
C PHE A 133 -16.40 2.63 -5.29
N MET A 134 -15.23 2.19 -5.75
CA MET A 134 -14.22 3.09 -6.33
C MET A 134 -14.64 3.76 -7.63
N LYS A 135 -15.68 3.27 -8.31
CA LYS A 135 -16.27 3.94 -9.48
C LYS A 135 -17.19 5.10 -9.11
N LEU A 136 -17.61 5.18 -7.84
CA LEU A 136 -18.53 6.20 -7.34
C LEU A 136 -17.82 7.46 -6.85
N ILE A 137 -16.51 7.37 -6.63
CA ILE A 137 -15.68 8.45 -6.13
C ILE A 137 -14.59 8.84 -7.14
#